data_0982a74bb0d562a2bf6d4c09b953b04d
#
_entry.id   0982a74bb0d562a2bf6d4c09b953b04d
#
_cell.length_a   1.000
_cell.length_b   1.000
_cell.length_c   1.000
_cell.angle_alpha   90.00
_cell.angle_beta   90.00
_cell.angle_gamma   90.00
#
_symmetry.space_group_name_H-M   'P 1'
#
loop_
_entity.id
_entity.type
_entity.pdbx_description
1 polymer ?
#
loop_
_entity_poly.entity_id
_entity_poly.type
_entity_poly.pdbx_seq_one_letter_code
_entity_poly.pdbx_strand_id
1 'polypeptide(L)'
;MKMQWLVRVSPLLLLSTAAVGADNLYVGAKVGNVTADNFAPLVESRTAIDDSDTSYGLFVGYHIVDTLAIEGGYNYLGEYDLKDIAGGSYEASSFDVVLKASGNVTDSLALYAKGGIAIYDWNANGPGVESDDSGVTPTIAFGSEYSITPSMKIGLEYQFYDGIGGVNIDSFNVALSHSF
;
A
#
# COMPACT_ATOMS: atom_id res chain seq x y z
N MET A 1 32.27 -4.97 -14.05
CA MET A 1 31.77 -3.59 -14.09
C MET A 1 30.30 -3.67 -14.50
N LYS A 2 29.42 -3.88 -13.52
CA LYS A 2 27.95 -3.98 -13.72
C LYS A 2 27.37 -2.59 -13.49
N MET A 3 26.75 -2.04 -14.53
CA MET A 3 26.14 -0.72 -14.57
C MET A 3 24.78 -0.83 -13.90
N GLN A 4 24.69 -0.39 -12.64
CA GLN A 4 23.43 -0.27 -11.91
C GLN A 4 22.64 0.89 -12.49
N TRP A 5 21.54 0.58 -13.17
CA TRP A 5 20.54 1.56 -13.56
C TRP A 5 19.65 1.83 -12.34
N LEU A 6 20.03 2.80 -11.54
CA LEU A 6 19.15 3.45 -10.57
C LEU A 6 18.03 4.15 -11.34
N VAL A 7 16.92 3.47 -11.55
CA VAL A 7 15.68 4.13 -11.95
C VAL A 7 15.15 4.85 -10.70
N ARG A 8 15.62 6.09 -10.53
CA ARG A 8 14.98 7.02 -9.61
C ARG A 8 13.64 7.40 -10.23
N VAL A 9 12.57 6.71 -9.85
CA VAL A 9 11.21 7.17 -10.10
C VAL A 9 10.99 8.38 -9.21
N SER A 10 11.31 9.56 -9.73
CA SER A 10 10.85 10.80 -9.11
C SER A 10 9.32 10.80 -9.25
N PRO A 11 8.56 10.92 -8.16
CA PRO A 11 7.13 11.17 -8.24
C PRO A 11 6.95 12.62 -8.70
N LEU A 12 7.06 12.82 -10.02
CA LEU A 12 6.67 14.07 -10.62
C LEU A 12 5.15 14.08 -10.62
N LEU A 13 4.60 14.87 -9.71
CA LEU A 13 3.19 15.26 -9.68
C LEU A 13 2.80 15.81 -11.05
N LEU A 14 2.29 14.98 -11.92
CA LEU A 14 1.55 15.39 -13.10
C LEU A 14 0.12 15.75 -12.67
N LEU A 15 -0.03 16.83 -11.91
CA LEU A 15 -1.25 17.62 -11.81
C LEU A 15 -1.42 18.44 -13.10
N SER A 16 -1.52 17.77 -14.25
CA SER A 16 -1.92 18.42 -15.48
C SER A 16 -3.38 18.10 -15.76
N THR A 17 -4.22 19.03 -15.46
CA THR A 17 -5.57 19.31 -15.93
C THR A 17 -5.97 18.60 -17.22
N ALA A 18 -6.49 17.40 -17.11
CA ALA A 18 -7.37 16.87 -18.13
C ALA A 18 -8.81 17.18 -17.66
N ALA A 19 -9.36 18.26 -18.19
CA ALA A 19 -10.74 18.67 -17.96
C ALA A 19 -11.72 17.77 -18.75
N VAL A 20 -11.68 16.46 -18.50
CA VAL A 20 -12.66 15.52 -19.01
C VAL A 20 -12.96 14.51 -17.89
N GLY A 21 -14.07 14.73 -17.19
CA GLY A 21 -14.56 13.83 -16.13
C GLY A 21 -13.88 14.00 -14.75
N ALA A 22 -13.50 15.22 -14.38
CA ALA A 22 -12.90 15.51 -13.07
C ALA A 22 -13.84 15.18 -11.90
N ASP A 23 -15.14 15.24 -12.10
CA ASP A 23 -16.16 15.00 -11.09
C ASP A 23 -16.12 13.58 -10.48
N ASN A 24 -15.48 12.63 -11.16
CA ASN A 24 -15.35 11.25 -10.71
C ASN A 24 -13.95 10.91 -10.16
N LEU A 25 -13.02 11.86 -10.22
CA LEU A 25 -11.64 11.66 -9.79
C LEU A 25 -11.46 12.03 -8.32
N TYR A 26 -10.71 11.23 -7.60
CA TYR A 26 -10.24 11.57 -6.26
C TYR A 26 -8.78 11.15 -6.06
N VAL A 27 -8.11 11.85 -5.16
CA VAL A 27 -6.75 11.54 -4.76
C VAL A 27 -6.68 11.47 -3.24
N GLY A 28 -5.73 10.71 -2.73
CA GLY A 28 -5.58 10.61 -1.28
C GLY A 28 -4.21 10.16 -0.86
N ALA A 29 -3.98 10.30 0.44
CA ALA A 29 -2.81 9.80 1.12
C ALA A 29 -3.26 8.97 2.33
N LYS A 30 -2.43 7.99 2.71
CA LYS A 30 -2.66 7.18 3.91
C LYS A 30 -1.37 7.01 4.68
N VAL A 31 -1.50 6.85 5.98
CA VAL A 31 -0.42 6.55 6.91
C VAL A 31 -0.94 5.61 7.98
N GLY A 32 -0.12 4.68 8.41
CA GLY A 32 -0.53 3.70 9.40
C GLY A 32 0.59 2.86 9.92
N ASN A 33 0.19 1.74 10.49
CA ASN A 33 1.08 0.71 10.99
C ASN A 33 0.95 -0.53 10.09
N VAL A 34 2.07 -1.16 9.84
CA VAL A 34 2.17 -2.40 9.08
C VAL A 34 2.77 -3.48 9.96
N THR A 35 2.26 -4.71 9.82
CA THR A 35 2.73 -5.89 10.54
C THR A 35 3.04 -6.99 9.54
N ALA A 36 4.17 -7.66 9.71
CA ALA A 36 4.61 -8.75 8.87
C ALA A 36 4.52 -10.08 9.65
N ASP A 37 3.72 -11.02 9.14
CA ASP A 37 3.54 -12.35 9.73
C ASP A 37 4.14 -13.44 8.83
N ASN A 38 4.70 -14.47 9.46
CA ASN A 38 5.27 -15.65 8.80
C ASN A 38 6.41 -15.35 7.82
N PHE A 39 7.57 -15.00 8.37
CA PHE A 39 8.80 -15.07 7.58
C PHE A 39 9.05 -16.52 7.15
N ALA A 40 8.67 -16.82 5.92
CA ALA A 40 9.02 -18.06 5.25
C ALA A 40 10.47 -18.00 4.73
N PRO A 41 11.03 -19.06 4.30
CA PRO A 41 12.32 -19.65 4.49
C PRO A 41 13.49 -18.97 3.76
N LEU A 42 13.61 -17.67 3.75
CA LEU A 42 14.82 -16.99 3.27
C LEU A 42 16.01 -17.15 4.23
N VAL A 43 15.76 -17.59 5.46
CA VAL A 43 16.78 -17.91 6.45
C VAL A 43 16.43 -19.24 7.09
N GLU A 44 17.33 -20.22 7.06
CA GLU A 44 17.17 -21.55 7.68
C GLU A 44 17.06 -21.54 9.22
N SER A 45 17.00 -20.38 9.85
CA SER A 45 16.70 -20.19 11.25
C SER A 45 15.55 -19.22 11.42
N ARG A 46 14.64 -19.56 12.33
CA ARG A 46 13.51 -18.73 12.76
C ARG A 46 14.04 -17.47 13.45
N THR A 47 14.46 -16.51 12.65
CA THR A 47 14.91 -15.21 13.13
C THR A 47 13.69 -14.39 13.48
N ALA A 48 13.58 -13.99 14.74
CA ALA A 48 12.54 -13.08 15.19
C ALA A 48 12.80 -11.68 14.56
N ILE A 49 11.78 -11.10 14.00
CA ILE A 49 11.79 -9.78 13.39
C ILE A 49 10.98 -8.85 14.30
N ASP A 50 11.30 -7.58 14.26
CA ASP A 50 10.39 -6.55 14.74
C ASP A 50 9.19 -6.51 13.79
N ASP A 51 8.06 -6.97 14.28
CA ASP A 51 6.88 -7.33 13.49
C ASP A 51 6.04 -6.13 13.07
N SER A 52 6.45 -4.89 13.38
CA SER A 52 5.67 -3.71 13.01
C SER A 52 6.52 -2.51 12.68
N ASP A 53 6.11 -1.78 11.64
CA ASP A 53 6.70 -0.52 11.23
C ASP A 53 5.62 0.45 10.72
N THR A 54 6.02 1.65 10.35
CA THR A 54 5.13 2.68 9.78
C THR A 54 4.97 2.48 8.29
N SER A 55 3.72 2.41 7.83
CA SER A 55 3.37 2.45 6.42
C SER A 55 2.87 3.83 6.00
N TYR A 56 3.09 4.17 4.73
CA TYR A 56 2.47 5.34 4.11
C TYR A 56 2.23 5.09 2.62
N GLY A 57 1.24 5.79 2.06
CA GLY A 57 0.91 5.61 0.66
C GLY A 57 0.19 6.80 0.06
N LEU A 58 0.18 6.84 -1.26
CA LEU A 58 -0.58 7.78 -2.07
C LEU A 58 -1.44 7.00 -3.06
N PHE A 59 -2.65 7.46 -3.29
CA PHE A 59 -3.55 6.81 -4.23
C PHE A 59 -4.36 7.81 -5.06
N VAL A 60 -4.76 7.36 -6.22
CA VAL A 60 -5.71 8.02 -7.10
C VAL A 60 -6.82 7.03 -7.43
N GLY A 61 -8.05 7.48 -7.40
CA GLY A 61 -9.22 6.67 -7.73
C GLY A 61 -10.15 7.36 -8.71
N TYR A 62 -10.88 6.56 -9.44
CA TYR A 62 -11.90 7.00 -10.38
C TYR A 62 -13.20 6.24 -10.13
N HIS A 63 -14.27 6.97 -9.81
CA HIS A 63 -15.60 6.40 -9.67
C HIS A 63 -16.16 6.00 -11.03
N ILE A 64 -16.38 4.69 -11.22
CA ILE A 64 -17.04 4.13 -12.40
C ILE A 64 -18.55 4.38 -12.29
N VAL A 65 -19.08 4.16 -11.09
CA VAL A 65 -20.42 4.51 -10.62
C VAL A 65 -20.33 4.89 -9.15
N ASP A 66 -21.40 5.42 -8.56
CA ASP A 66 -21.41 5.91 -7.16
C ASP A 66 -20.92 4.90 -6.12
N THR A 67 -21.11 3.62 -6.39
CA THR A 67 -20.75 2.52 -5.45
C THR A 67 -19.50 1.74 -5.87
N LEU A 68 -18.92 2.03 -7.03
CA LEU A 68 -17.77 1.29 -7.56
C LEU A 68 -16.71 2.24 -8.11
N ALA A 69 -15.47 2.08 -7.67
CA ALA A 69 -14.32 2.81 -8.17
C ALA A 69 -13.17 1.86 -8.52
N ILE A 70 -12.27 2.31 -9.38
CA ILE A 70 -10.94 1.74 -9.56
C ILE A 70 -9.94 2.65 -8.87
N GLU A 71 -9.00 2.08 -8.10
CA GLU A 71 -7.90 2.82 -7.46
C GLU A 71 -6.56 2.28 -7.93
N GLY A 72 -5.60 3.19 -8.11
CA GLY A 72 -4.18 2.88 -8.25
C GLY A 72 -3.40 3.62 -7.17
N GLY A 73 -2.44 2.98 -6.52
CA GLY A 73 -1.71 3.61 -5.43
C GLY A 73 -0.33 3.00 -5.19
N TYR A 74 0.58 3.84 -4.70
CA TYR A 74 1.88 3.41 -4.21
C TYR A 74 1.86 3.34 -2.69
N ASN A 75 2.39 2.26 -2.13
CA ASN A 75 2.49 2.02 -0.70
C ASN A 75 3.94 1.66 -0.33
N TYR A 76 4.47 2.35 0.66
CA TYR A 76 5.62 1.92 1.41
C TYR A 76 5.15 1.03 2.57
N LEU A 77 5.67 -0.19 2.63
CA LEU A 77 5.22 -1.23 3.54
C LEU A 77 6.19 -1.46 4.71
N GLY A 78 7.07 -0.50 4.97
CA GLY A 78 7.96 -0.51 6.12
C GLY A 78 9.35 -1.07 5.84
N GLU A 79 10.23 -0.86 6.82
CA GLU A 79 11.56 -1.43 6.92
C GLU A 79 11.68 -2.19 8.25
N TYR A 80 12.02 -3.47 8.19
CA TYR A 80 12.08 -4.36 9.34
C TYR A 80 13.52 -4.75 9.65
N ASP A 81 13.93 -4.60 10.90
CA ASP A 81 15.24 -5.04 11.37
C ASP A 81 15.30 -6.57 11.52
N LEU A 82 16.32 -7.20 10.97
CA LEU A 82 16.59 -8.62 11.15
C LEU A 82 17.31 -8.85 12.49
N LYS A 83 16.61 -9.32 13.53
CA LYS A 83 17.11 -9.44 14.92
C LYS A 83 18.34 -10.32 15.09
N ASP A 84 18.59 -11.30 14.21
CA ASP A 84 19.73 -12.22 14.28
C ASP A 84 20.90 -11.83 13.35
N ILE A 85 20.75 -10.76 12.56
CA ILE A 85 21.77 -10.26 11.65
C ILE A 85 22.03 -8.79 11.98
N ALA A 86 23.10 -8.53 12.74
CA ALA A 86 23.47 -7.16 13.13
C ALA A 86 23.62 -6.27 11.89
N GLY A 87 22.72 -5.28 11.73
CA GLY A 87 22.67 -4.40 10.58
C GLY A 87 21.96 -5.00 9.34
N GLY A 88 21.15 -6.04 9.52
CA GLY A 88 20.27 -6.56 8.47
C GLY A 88 18.92 -5.87 8.49
N SER A 89 18.41 -5.48 7.31
CA SER A 89 17.08 -4.89 7.12
C SER A 89 16.34 -5.56 5.96
N TYR A 90 15.01 -5.54 6.04
CA TYR A 90 14.08 -5.92 5.00
C TYR A 90 13.13 -4.75 4.74
N GLU A 91 13.08 -4.28 3.50
CA GLU A 91 12.23 -3.19 3.07
C GLU A 91 11.27 -3.67 1.98
N ALA A 92 10.01 -3.25 2.04
CA ALA A 92 9.03 -3.59 1.02
C ALA A 92 8.21 -2.38 0.57
N SER A 93 7.83 -2.39 -0.69
CA SER A 93 6.91 -1.43 -1.28
C SER A 93 6.00 -2.10 -2.31
N SER A 94 4.85 -1.48 -2.61
CA SER A 94 3.95 -1.97 -3.63
C SER A 94 3.32 -0.86 -4.46
N PHE A 95 2.93 -1.23 -5.67
CA PHE A 95 1.99 -0.49 -6.50
C PHE A 95 0.72 -1.32 -6.67
N ASP A 96 -0.37 -0.82 -6.11
CA ASP A 96 -1.65 -1.54 -6.06
C ASP A 96 -2.57 -1.07 -7.18
N VAL A 97 -3.31 -2.01 -7.78
CA VAL A 97 -4.47 -1.74 -8.64
C VAL A 97 -5.65 -2.54 -8.10
N VAL A 98 -6.66 -1.83 -7.61
CA VAL A 98 -7.79 -2.44 -6.93
C VAL A 98 -9.14 -1.88 -7.40
N LEU A 99 -10.17 -2.70 -7.32
CA LEU A 99 -11.56 -2.28 -7.38
C LEU A 99 -12.05 -2.01 -5.95
N LYS A 100 -12.70 -0.88 -5.74
CA LYS A 100 -13.32 -0.47 -4.48
C LYS A 100 -14.84 -0.48 -4.64
N ALA A 101 -15.51 -1.30 -3.86
CA ALA A 101 -16.97 -1.30 -3.73
C ALA A 101 -17.34 -0.63 -2.41
N SER A 102 -18.24 0.36 -2.44
CA SER A 102 -18.65 1.13 -1.27
C SER A 102 -20.17 1.21 -1.12
N GLY A 103 -20.61 1.31 0.13
CA GLY A 103 -22.02 1.49 0.48
C GLY A 103 -22.18 2.48 1.64
N ASN A 104 -23.14 3.39 1.51
CA ASN A 104 -23.43 4.37 2.55
C ASN A 104 -24.22 3.70 3.69
N VAL A 105 -23.74 3.91 4.92
CA VAL A 105 -24.42 3.51 6.16
C VAL A 105 -25.27 4.68 6.67
N THR A 106 -24.76 5.90 6.50
CA THR A 106 -25.47 7.17 6.77
C THR A 106 -25.11 8.17 5.66
N ASP A 107 -25.67 9.37 5.73
CA ASP A 107 -25.36 10.46 4.78
C ASP A 107 -23.87 10.84 4.78
N SER A 108 -23.14 10.58 5.86
CA SER A 108 -21.74 10.96 6.01
C SER A 108 -20.78 9.77 6.17
N LEU A 109 -21.29 8.57 6.45
CA LEU A 109 -20.47 7.38 6.70
C LEU A 109 -20.72 6.32 5.63
N ALA A 110 -19.66 5.90 4.97
CA ALA A 110 -19.65 4.76 4.05
C ALA A 110 -18.72 3.66 4.57
N LEU A 111 -19.08 2.41 4.28
CA LEU A 111 -18.19 1.26 4.39
C LEU A 111 -17.75 0.84 2.99
N TYR A 112 -16.55 0.28 2.88
CA TYR A 112 -16.04 -0.22 1.61
C TYR A 112 -15.23 -1.48 1.75
N ALA A 113 -15.13 -2.20 0.64
CA ALA A 113 -14.18 -3.29 0.44
C ALA A 113 -13.39 -3.04 -0.84
N LYS A 114 -12.12 -3.42 -0.86
CA LYS A 114 -11.26 -3.37 -2.03
C LYS A 114 -10.73 -4.76 -2.32
N GLY A 115 -10.49 -5.04 -3.61
CA GLY A 115 -9.81 -6.26 -4.02
C GLY A 115 -9.10 -6.05 -5.34
N GLY A 116 -7.91 -6.62 -5.47
CA GLY A 116 -7.09 -6.47 -6.66
C GLY A 116 -5.73 -7.12 -6.53
N ILE A 117 -4.75 -6.51 -7.17
CA ILE A 117 -3.37 -6.96 -7.19
C ILE A 117 -2.42 -5.88 -6.70
N ALA A 118 -1.35 -6.29 -6.05
CA ALA A 118 -0.20 -5.49 -5.69
C ALA A 118 1.02 -5.97 -6.49
N ILE A 119 1.66 -5.07 -7.20
CA ILE A 119 2.97 -5.28 -7.82
C ILE A 119 3.98 -4.82 -6.78
N TYR A 120 4.74 -5.75 -6.22
CA TYR A 120 5.63 -5.46 -5.11
C TYR A 120 7.10 -5.55 -5.49
N ASP A 121 7.91 -4.79 -4.77
CA ASP A 121 9.37 -4.91 -4.71
C ASP A 121 9.78 -5.05 -3.24
N TRP A 122 10.71 -5.97 -2.96
CA TRP A 122 11.33 -6.07 -1.65
C TRP A 122 12.84 -6.22 -1.77
N ASN A 123 13.53 -5.75 -0.74
CA ASN A 123 14.98 -5.79 -0.65
C ASN A 123 15.41 -6.20 0.76
N ALA A 124 16.28 -7.18 0.87
CA ALA A 124 16.89 -7.59 2.13
C ALA A 124 18.39 -7.37 2.06
N ASN A 125 18.93 -6.60 3.01
CA ASN A 125 20.34 -6.29 3.13
C ASN A 125 20.87 -6.72 4.50
N GLY A 126 22.08 -7.29 4.52
CA GLY A 126 22.77 -7.64 5.76
C GLY A 126 24.10 -8.34 5.51
N PRO A 127 24.96 -8.50 6.54
CA PRO A 127 26.21 -9.23 6.42
C PRO A 127 25.98 -10.68 5.98
N GLY A 128 26.30 -10.98 4.72
CA GLY A 128 26.13 -12.31 4.12
C GLY A 128 24.74 -12.59 3.54
N VAL A 129 23.83 -11.63 3.58
CA VAL A 129 22.51 -11.69 2.95
C VAL A 129 22.33 -10.46 2.07
N GLU A 130 22.26 -10.65 0.76
CA GLU A 130 21.89 -9.62 -0.21
C GLU A 130 20.92 -10.29 -1.18
N SER A 131 19.63 -9.97 -1.04
CA SER A 131 18.58 -10.54 -1.88
C SER A 131 17.52 -9.49 -2.16
N ASP A 132 17.10 -9.40 -3.40
CA ASP A 132 16.02 -8.57 -3.88
C ASP A 132 15.15 -9.37 -4.85
N ASP A 133 13.86 -9.15 -4.82
CA ASP A 133 12.94 -9.73 -5.80
C ASP A 133 11.69 -8.86 -5.93
N SER A 134 10.96 -9.07 -7.01
CA SER A 134 9.71 -8.38 -7.32
C SER A 134 8.66 -9.38 -7.80
N GLY A 135 7.42 -9.07 -7.57
CA GLY A 135 6.34 -9.97 -7.97
C GLY A 135 4.98 -9.32 -7.96
N VAL A 136 3.97 -10.16 -8.12
CA VAL A 136 2.57 -9.75 -8.07
C VAL A 136 1.84 -10.64 -7.10
N THR A 137 1.08 -10.03 -6.19
CA THR A 137 0.28 -10.73 -5.18
C THR A 137 -1.15 -10.21 -5.13
N PRO A 138 -2.15 -11.02 -4.77
CA PRO A 138 -3.47 -10.50 -4.45
C PRO A 138 -3.45 -9.61 -3.21
N THR A 139 -4.30 -8.59 -3.21
CA THR A 139 -4.55 -7.74 -2.04
C THR A 139 -6.04 -7.52 -1.85
N ILE A 140 -6.45 -7.46 -0.59
CA ILE A 140 -7.81 -7.10 -0.18
C ILE A 140 -7.74 -6.05 0.92
N ALA A 141 -8.75 -5.19 0.97
CA ALA A 141 -8.89 -4.23 2.07
C ALA A 141 -10.35 -4.02 2.46
N PHE A 142 -10.56 -3.61 3.69
CA PHE A 142 -11.84 -3.22 4.23
C PHE A 142 -11.67 -1.91 4.98
N GLY A 143 -12.67 -1.04 4.89
CA GLY A 143 -12.55 0.23 5.57
C GLY A 143 -13.87 0.97 5.70
N SER A 144 -13.74 2.13 6.33
CA SER A 144 -14.80 3.11 6.47
C SER A 144 -14.30 4.49 6.06
N GLU A 145 -15.18 5.28 5.48
CA GLU A 145 -14.93 6.67 5.12
C GLU A 145 -15.98 7.58 5.74
N TYR A 146 -15.55 8.67 6.36
CA TYR A 146 -16.42 9.72 6.88
C TYR A 146 -16.21 11.00 6.07
N SER A 147 -17.28 11.53 5.51
CA SER A 147 -17.29 12.78 4.75
C SER A 147 -17.21 13.98 5.71
N ILE A 148 -16.04 14.64 5.73
CA ILE A 148 -15.82 15.87 6.52
C ILE A 148 -16.45 17.06 5.79
N THR A 149 -16.31 17.10 4.48
CA THR A 149 -16.95 18.04 3.57
C THR A 149 -17.46 17.28 2.33
N PRO A 150 -18.22 17.92 1.42
CA PRO A 150 -18.62 17.25 0.18
C PRO A 150 -17.47 16.70 -0.66
N SER A 151 -16.28 17.32 -0.56
CA SER A 151 -15.08 16.92 -1.33
C SER A 151 -13.99 16.26 -0.49
N MET A 152 -14.08 16.24 0.84
CA MET A 152 -13.01 15.66 1.69
C MET A 152 -13.55 14.55 2.57
N LYS A 153 -12.84 13.43 2.59
CA LYS A 153 -13.16 12.28 3.43
C LYS A 153 -11.93 11.86 4.24
N ILE A 154 -12.18 11.45 5.50
CA ILE A 154 -11.21 10.72 6.31
C ILE A 154 -11.64 9.27 6.40
N GLY A 155 -10.69 8.33 6.34
CA GLY A 155 -10.98 6.90 6.36
C GLY A 155 -10.10 6.13 7.32
N LEU A 156 -10.60 4.96 7.70
CA LEU A 156 -9.83 3.90 8.34
C LEU A 156 -9.83 2.71 7.40
N GLU A 157 -8.67 2.12 7.17
CA GLU A 157 -8.47 1.00 6.24
C GLU A 157 -7.61 -0.08 6.88
N TYR A 158 -8.07 -1.32 6.80
CA TYR A 158 -7.26 -2.51 7.03
C TYR A 158 -7.03 -3.19 5.68
N GLN A 159 -5.77 -3.40 5.33
CA GLN A 159 -5.36 -3.99 4.05
C GLN A 159 -4.44 -5.19 4.30
N PHE A 160 -4.67 -6.25 3.55
CA PHE A 160 -3.93 -7.50 3.59
C PHE A 160 -3.28 -7.78 2.23
N TYR A 161 -2.01 -8.19 2.27
CA TYR A 161 -1.21 -8.64 1.13
C TYR A 161 -0.79 -10.10 1.34
N ASP A 162 -1.09 -10.96 0.39
CA ASP A 162 -0.81 -12.39 0.46
C ASP A 162 0.56 -12.72 -0.16
N GLY A 163 1.60 -12.85 0.67
CA GLY A 163 2.88 -13.41 0.27
C GLY A 163 3.84 -12.47 -0.48
N ILE A 164 4.07 -11.26 0.02
CA ILE A 164 5.16 -10.39 -0.45
C ILE A 164 6.50 -11.02 -0.06
N GLY A 165 7.26 -11.53 -1.03
CA GLY A 165 8.50 -12.26 -0.75
C GLY A 165 8.30 -13.50 0.15
N GLY A 166 7.10 -14.08 0.19
CA GLY A 166 6.73 -15.18 1.08
C GLY A 166 6.23 -14.77 2.46
N VAL A 167 6.06 -13.48 2.70
CA VAL A 167 5.58 -12.89 3.96
C VAL A 167 4.19 -12.33 3.77
N ASN A 168 3.28 -12.62 4.67
CA ASN A 168 1.98 -11.95 4.73
C ASN A 168 2.14 -10.61 5.42
N ILE A 169 1.59 -9.56 4.81
CA ILE A 169 1.67 -8.20 5.34
C ILE A 169 0.26 -7.68 5.56
N ASP A 170 0.04 -7.22 6.79
CA ASP A 170 -1.19 -6.55 7.22
C ASP A 170 -0.90 -5.09 7.49
N SER A 171 -1.77 -4.18 7.05
CA SER A 171 -1.62 -2.77 7.36
C SER A 171 -2.94 -2.17 7.87
N PHE A 172 -2.82 -1.33 8.91
CA PHE A 172 -3.93 -0.52 9.42
C PHE A 172 -3.60 0.96 9.22
N ASN A 173 -4.41 1.64 8.42
CA ASN A 173 -4.13 2.97 7.94
C ASN A 173 -5.26 3.96 8.29
N VAL A 174 -4.86 5.21 8.51
CA VAL A 174 -5.73 6.38 8.42
C VAL A 174 -5.50 7.02 7.05
N ALA A 175 -6.56 7.30 6.33
CA ALA A 175 -6.51 7.89 5.00
C ALA A 175 -7.22 9.24 4.97
N LEU A 176 -6.73 10.15 4.13
CA LEU A 176 -7.40 11.40 3.78
C LEU A 176 -7.52 11.46 2.26
N SER A 177 -8.71 11.75 1.74
CA SER A 177 -8.93 11.86 0.30
C SER A 177 -9.69 13.14 -0.06
N HIS A 178 -9.47 13.59 -1.29
CA HIS A 178 -10.13 14.76 -1.90
C HIS A 178 -10.70 14.38 -3.26
N SER A 179 -11.99 14.65 -3.47
CA SER A 179 -12.69 14.51 -4.75
C SER A 179 -12.80 15.87 -5.44
N PHE A 180 -12.70 15.87 -6.74
CA PHE A 180 -12.75 17.07 -7.58
C PHE A 180 -14.14 17.32 -8.12
#